data_2478f7260593aae5f31aa1ec081e7085
#
_entry.id   2478f7260593aae5f31aa1ec081e7085
#
_cell.length_a   1.000
_cell.length_b   1.000
_cell.length_c   1.000
_cell.angle_alpha   90.00
_cell.angle_beta   90.00
_cell.angle_gamma   90.00
#
_symmetry.space_group_name_H-M   'P 1'
#
loop_
_entity.id
_entity.type
_entity.pdbx_description
1 polymer ?
#
loop_
_entity_poly.entity_id
_entity_poly.type
_entity_poly.pdbx_seq_one_letter_code
_entity_poly.pdbx_strand_id
1 'polypeptide(L)'
;MPVIDIILVRWKTPSIIENLLQAEGCVLEIGKIEKEKIHVLIQVEDPTFYENNGWDFDSPGAGFTTISQAVGKQIYFNRFQPGIRKIRLLYLSRFALSPVVSKNDIITVFMNYAYLGNNNGLEIYGFEKASKSYFKKPFDSLTNNEYLSLIAMLISPNEFHVIRHSDKNMERVRRIKNLLQGKGKPLNWKDVELEGCK
;
A
#
# COMPACT_ATOMS: atom_id res chain seq x y z
N MET A 1 2.44 -7.80 -24.96
CA MET A 1 2.75 -6.37 -24.75
C MET A 1 4.06 -6.09 -25.47
N PRO A 2 4.13 -5.12 -26.40
CA PRO A 2 5.39 -4.85 -27.08
C PRO A 2 6.44 -4.32 -26.07
N VAL A 3 7.67 -4.81 -26.19
CA VAL A 3 8.82 -4.39 -25.36
C VAL A 3 9.02 -2.87 -25.41
N ILE A 4 8.73 -2.27 -26.56
CA ILE A 4 8.80 -0.82 -26.81
C ILE A 4 7.91 -0.04 -25.83
N ASP A 5 6.71 -0.53 -25.51
CA ASP A 5 5.81 0.10 -24.52
C ASP A 5 6.45 0.21 -23.14
N ILE A 6 7.14 -0.85 -22.69
CA ILE A 6 7.80 -0.87 -21.38
C ILE A 6 8.95 0.15 -21.34
N ILE A 7 9.75 0.22 -22.39
CA ILE A 7 10.88 1.15 -22.49
C ILE A 7 10.40 2.61 -22.42
N LEU A 8 9.36 2.94 -23.18
CA LEU A 8 8.78 4.28 -23.17
C LEU A 8 8.18 4.65 -21.80
N VAL A 9 7.46 3.72 -21.17
CA VAL A 9 6.92 3.93 -19.84
C VAL A 9 8.05 4.10 -18.82
N ARG A 10 9.06 3.23 -18.87
CA ARG A 10 10.23 3.30 -17.98
C ARG A 10 10.93 4.67 -18.07
N TRP A 11 11.09 5.20 -19.27
CA TRP A 11 11.72 6.50 -19.49
C TRP A 11 10.92 7.66 -18.88
N LYS A 12 9.57 7.57 -18.90
CA LYS A 12 8.66 8.59 -18.34
C LYS A 12 8.46 8.44 -16.82
N THR A 13 8.70 7.28 -16.25
CA THR A 13 8.38 6.98 -14.86
C THR A 13 9.05 7.91 -13.85
N PRO A 14 10.36 8.27 -13.96
CA PRO A 14 10.99 9.19 -13.02
C PRO A 14 10.26 10.55 -12.93
N SER A 15 9.95 11.15 -14.07
CA SER A 15 9.23 12.45 -14.09
C SER A 15 7.82 12.35 -13.50
N ILE A 16 7.12 11.23 -13.70
CA ILE A 16 5.80 11.01 -13.10
C ILE A 16 5.92 10.97 -11.56
N ILE A 17 6.90 10.23 -11.05
CA ILE A 17 7.14 10.12 -9.61
C ILE A 17 7.57 11.46 -9.02
N GLU A 18 8.50 12.16 -9.66
CA GLU A 18 8.95 13.49 -9.22
C GLU A 18 7.78 14.48 -9.12
N ASN A 19 6.91 14.52 -10.12
CA ASN A 19 5.71 15.37 -10.08
C ASN A 19 4.78 15.02 -8.92
N LEU A 20 4.63 13.73 -8.57
CA LEU A 20 3.83 13.31 -7.43
C LEU A 20 4.49 13.70 -6.10
N LEU A 21 5.81 13.57 -5.99
CA LEU A 21 6.55 13.94 -4.78
C LEU A 21 6.56 15.45 -4.53
N GLN A 22 6.50 16.27 -5.58
CA GLN A 22 6.45 17.73 -5.51
C GLN A 22 5.02 18.29 -5.41
N ALA A 23 3.99 17.45 -5.60
CA ALA A 23 2.60 17.90 -5.54
C ALA A 23 2.17 18.26 -4.12
N GLU A 24 1.30 19.27 -3.95
CA GLU A 24 0.74 19.69 -2.66
C GLU A 24 0.08 18.55 -1.86
N GLY A 25 -0.35 17.49 -2.55
CA GLY A 25 -0.93 16.31 -1.92
C GLY A 25 0.09 15.35 -1.28
N CYS A 26 1.38 15.52 -1.55
CA CYS A 26 2.47 14.73 -0.98
C CYS A 26 2.98 15.38 0.31
N VAL A 27 2.26 15.16 1.40
CA VAL A 27 2.53 15.83 2.69
C VAL A 27 3.33 14.97 3.66
N LEU A 28 3.34 13.64 3.47
CA LEU A 28 4.12 12.71 4.28
C LEU A 28 5.47 12.45 3.63
N GLU A 29 6.54 12.89 4.29
CA GLU A 29 7.92 12.65 3.87
C GLU A 29 8.48 11.46 4.65
N ILE A 30 8.93 10.42 3.96
CA ILE A 30 9.39 9.17 4.58
C ILE A 30 10.48 9.39 5.64
N GLY A 31 11.36 10.37 5.43
CA GLY A 31 12.43 10.71 6.37
C GLY A 31 11.96 11.35 7.68
N LYS A 32 10.71 11.82 7.73
CA LYS A 32 10.09 12.43 8.92
C LYS A 32 9.14 11.47 9.65
N ILE A 33 8.77 10.33 9.04
CA ILE A 33 7.90 9.34 9.64
C ILE A 33 8.72 8.44 10.57
N GLU A 34 8.14 8.08 11.72
CA GLU A 34 8.73 7.11 12.62
C GLU A 34 9.06 5.79 11.89
N LYS A 35 10.31 5.34 12.01
CA LYS A 35 10.77 4.12 11.33
C LYS A 35 9.92 2.90 11.65
N GLU A 36 9.41 2.83 12.88
CA GLU A 36 8.54 1.73 13.31
C GLU A 36 7.23 1.69 12.52
N LYS A 37 6.60 2.84 12.24
CA LYS A 37 5.39 2.90 11.41
C LYS A 37 5.65 2.36 9.99
N ILE A 38 6.79 2.75 9.41
CA ILE A 38 7.19 2.23 8.09
C ILE A 38 7.45 0.73 8.14
N HIS A 39 8.16 0.26 9.15
CA HIS A 39 8.47 -1.15 9.33
C HIS A 39 7.18 -1.98 9.46
N VAL A 40 6.25 -1.56 10.30
CA VAL A 40 4.94 -2.21 10.49
C VAL A 40 4.16 -2.28 9.17
N LEU A 41 4.09 -1.17 8.41
CA LEU A 41 3.44 -1.15 7.10
C LEU A 41 4.04 -2.19 6.15
N ILE A 42 5.36 -2.23 6.05
CA ILE A 42 6.08 -3.15 5.17
C ILE A 42 5.87 -4.60 5.61
N GLN A 43 5.96 -4.90 6.90
CA GLN A 43 5.76 -6.27 7.40
C GLN A 43 4.36 -6.81 7.09
N VAL A 44 3.34 -5.95 7.03
CA VAL A 44 1.96 -6.37 6.74
C VAL A 44 1.67 -6.44 5.25
N GLU A 45 2.11 -5.45 4.47
CA GLU A 45 1.70 -5.30 3.07
C GLU A 45 2.68 -5.90 2.06
N ASP A 46 3.98 -5.88 2.37
CA ASP A 46 5.03 -6.32 1.44
C ASP A 46 6.33 -6.64 2.21
N PRO A 47 6.39 -7.77 2.93
CA PRO A 47 7.50 -8.09 3.85
C PRO A 47 8.89 -8.07 3.20
N THR A 48 8.97 -8.34 1.91
CA THR A 48 10.21 -8.33 1.13
C THR A 48 10.41 -7.03 0.35
N PHE A 49 9.68 -5.95 0.66
CA PHE A 49 9.65 -4.71 -0.10
C PHE A 49 11.04 -4.19 -0.49
N TYR A 50 11.98 -4.15 0.44
CA TYR A 50 13.33 -3.65 0.16
C TYR A 50 14.18 -4.61 -0.68
N GLU A 51 13.84 -5.90 -0.70
CA GLU A 51 14.57 -6.97 -1.37
C GLU A 51 13.98 -7.30 -2.75
N ASN A 52 12.63 -7.26 -2.86
CA ASN A 52 11.95 -7.57 -4.12
C ASN A 52 12.11 -6.45 -5.16
N ASN A 53 11.95 -6.81 -6.41
CA ASN A 53 12.00 -5.88 -7.54
C ASN A 53 10.60 -5.62 -8.13
N GLY A 54 9.60 -5.41 -7.26
CA GLY A 54 8.21 -5.17 -7.67
C GLY A 54 7.38 -6.44 -7.88
N TRP A 55 7.97 -7.62 -7.65
CA TRP A 55 7.30 -8.92 -7.61
C TRP A 55 7.64 -9.61 -6.29
N ASP A 56 6.63 -10.19 -5.68
CA ASP A 56 6.75 -11.14 -4.57
C ASP A 56 5.66 -12.21 -4.76
N PHE A 57 6.07 -13.46 -4.87
CA PHE A 57 5.18 -14.59 -5.04
C PHE A 57 5.30 -15.60 -3.88
N ASP A 58 6.24 -15.36 -2.98
CA ASP A 58 6.65 -16.32 -1.97
C ASP A 58 6.27 -15.91 -0.54
N SER A 59 6.05 -14.60 -0.29
CA SER A 59 5.74 -14.11 1.07
C SER A 59 4.34 -14.53 1.51
N PRO A 60 4.22 -15.34 2.57
CA PRO A 60 2.92 -15.71 3.11
C PRO A 60 2.12 -14.48 3.57
N GLY A 61 0.82 -14.45 3.22
CA GLY A 61 -0.10 -13.38 3.65
C GLY A 61 -0.02 -12.06 2.89
N ALA A 62 1.07 -11.81 2.16
CA ALA A 62 1.22 -10.57 1.37
C ALA A 62 0.40 -10.58 0.07
N GLY A 63 -0.05 -11.75 -0.38
CA GLY A 63 -0.74 -11.89 -1.66
C GLY A 63 0.17 -11.62 -2.85
N PHE A 64 -0.44 -11.30 -3.99
CA PHE A 64 0.30 -11.00 -5.22
C PHE A 64 0.58 -9.52 -5.45
N THR A 65 0.15 -8.64 -4.54
CA THR A 65 0.21 -7.20 -4.79
C THR A 65 1.24 -6.55 -3.87
N THR A 66 2.42 -6.27 -4.42
CA THR A 66 3.46 -5.53 -3.72
C THR A 66 3.14 -4.03 -3.62
N ILE A 67 3.80 -3.31 -2.71
CA ILE A 67 3.73 -1.83 -2.62
C ILE A 67 4.06 -1.19 -3.97
N SER A 68 5.09 -1.70 -4.68
CA SER A 68 5.44 -1.23 -6.02
C SER A 68 4.31 -1.41 -7.03
N GLN A 69 3.55 -2.51 -6.96
CA GLN A 69 2.38 -2.72 -7.82
C GLN A 69 1.22 -1.79 -7.44
N ALA A 70 1.02 -1.51 -6.16
CA ALA A 70 0.00 -0.56 -5.73
C ALA A 70 0.28 0.85 -6.28
N VAL A 71 1.53 1.31 -6.22
CA VAL A 71 1.97 2.57 -6.85
C VAL A 71 1.84 2.49 -8.37
N GLY A 72 2.32 1.42 -8.99
CA GLY A 72 2.20 1.22 -10.45
C GLY A 72 0.77 1.24 -10.95
N LYS A 73 -0.17 0.70 -10.16
CA LYS A 73 -1.60 0.77 -10.46
C LYS A 73 -2.11 2.22 -10.54
N GLN A 74 -1.64 3.10 -9.67
CA GLN A 74 -2.05 4.50 -9.63
C GLN A 74 -1.43 5.32 -10.78
N ILE A 75 -0.14 5.12 -11.05
CA ILE A 75 0.58 5.96 -12.01
C ILE A 75 0.41 5.55 -13.48
N TYR A 76 0.10 4.26 -13.74
CA TYR A 76 0.02 3.73 -15.10
C TYR A 76 -1.41 3.50 -15.61
N PHE A 77 -2.44 3.61 -14.74
CA PHE A 77 -3.81 3.31 -15.11
C PHE A 77 -4.78 4.36 -14.58
N ASN A 78 -5.48 5.07 -15.45
CA ASN A 78 -6.54 6.00 -15.05
C ASN A 78 -7.71 5.26 -14.38
N ARG A 79 -8.02 4.05 -14.85
CA ARG A 79 -9.02 3.15 -14.28
C ARG A 79 -8.51 1.72 -14.37
N PHE A 80 -8.15 1.16 -13.23
CA PHE A 80 -7.68 -0.23 -13.16
C PHE A 80 -8.87 -1.20 -13.14
N GLN A 81 -8.84 -2.18 -14.05
CA GLN A 81 -9.75 -3.32 -14.06
C GLN A 81 -8.90 -4.60 -14.05
N PRO A 82 -9.23 -5.60 -13.20
CA PRO A 82 -8.56 -6.89 -13.18
C PRO A 82 -8.57 -7.60 -14.55
N GLY A 83 -7.81 -8.67 -14.70
CA GLY A 83 -7.64 -9.41 -15.94
C GLY A 83 -6.30 -9.11 -16.60
N ILE A 84 -6.27 -8.90 -17.92
CA ILE A 84 -5.04 -8.64 -18.71
C ILE A 84 -4.24 -7.44 -18.16
N ARG A 85 -4.93 -6.45 -17.59
CA ARG A 85 -4.29 -5.28 -16.96
C ARG A 85 -3.45 -5.66 -15.74
N LYS A 86 -3.78 -6.74 -15.04
CA LYS A 86 -2.97 -7.24 -13.91
C LYS A 86 -1.61 -7.76 -14.40
N ILE A 87 -1.60 -8.46 -15.52
CA ILE A 87 -0.35 -8.92 -16.15
C ILE A 87 0.50 -7.71 -16.58
N ARG A 88 -0.12 -6.73 -17.23
CA ARG A 88 0.58 -5.50 -17.61
C ARG A 88 1.14 -4.76 -16.39
N LEU A 89 0.39 -4.66 -15.31
CA LEU A 89 0.83 -4.05 -14.06
C LEU A 89 2.07 -4.75 -13.49
N LEU A 90 2.09 -6.08 -13.46
CA LEU A 90 3.25 -6.87 -13.03
C LEU A 90 4.50 -6.46 -13.82
N TYR A 91 4.43 -6.49 -15.15
CA TYR A 91 5.57 -6.13 -15.99
C TYR A 91 6.01 -4.67 -15.81
N LEU A 92 5.06 -3.72 -15.73
CA LEU A 92 5.38 -2.31 -15.52
C LEU A 92 6.03 -2.07 -14.15
N SER A 93 5.53 -2.71 -13.10
CA SER A 93 6.12 -2.60 -11.76
C SER A 93 7.55 -3.16 -11.73
N ARG A 94 7.79 -4.30 -12.40
CA ARG A 94 9.09 -4.97 -12.42
C ARG A 94 10.12 -4.27 -13.30
N PHE A 95 9.71 -3.82 -14.50
CA PHE A 95 10.65 -3.38 -15.53
C PHE A 95 10.62 -1.87 -15.80
N ALA A 96 9.55 -1.16 -15.42
CA ALA A 96 9.43 0.27 -15.63
C ALA A 96 9.51 1.09 -14.33
N LEU A 97 9.00 0.59 -13.18
CA LEU A 97 9.01 1.31 -11.91
C LEU A 97 10.25 0.96 -11.07
N SER A 98 10.36 -0.28 -10.63
CA SER A 98 11.37 -0.70 -9.64
C SER A 98 12.84 -0.45 -10.05
N PRO A 99 13.25 -0.51 -11.35
CA PRO A 99 14.62 -0.25 -11.73
C PRO A 99 15.04 1.22 -11.76
N VAL A 100 14.09 2.17 -11.73
CA VAL A 100 14.36 3.60 -11.97
C VAL A 100 13.85 4.52 -10.87
N VAL A 101 13.15 3.97 -9.88
CA VAL A 101 12.63 4.72 -8.73
C VAL A 101 13.14 4.10 -7.43
N SER A 102 13.60 4.94 -6.51
CA SER A 102 14.08 4.48 -5.21
C SER A 102 12.94 3.86 -4.38
N LYS A 103 13.27 2.92 -3.50
CA LYS A 103 12.30 2.34 -2.57
C LYS A 103 11.67 3.40 -1.65
N ASN A 104 12.45 4.39 -1.25
CA ASN A 104 11.96 5.49 -0.44
C ASN A 104 10.93 6.35 -1.18
N ASP A 105 11.13 6.63 -2.46
CA ASP A 105 10.16 7.37 -3.28
C ASP A 105 8.89 6.54 -3.50
N ILE A 106 9.04 5.24 -3.77
CA ILE A 106 7.89 4.34 -3.94
C ILE A 106 7.02 4.32 -2.68
N ILE A 107 7.61 4.15 -1.49
CA ILE A 107 6.84 4.11 -0.25
C ILE A 107 6.28 5.49 0.13
N THR A 108 6.99 6.58 -0.19
CA THR A 108 6.48 7.95 -0.03
C THR A 108 5.22 8.16 -0.87
N VAL A 109 5.26 7.79 -2.15
CA VAL A 109 4.09 7.87 -3.03
C VAL A 109 2.98 6.96 -2.52
N PHE A 110 3.28 5.74 -2.11
CA PHE A 110 2.28 4.83 -1.55
C PHE A 110 1.56 5.45 -0.34
N MET A 111 2.29 5.97 0.63
CA MET A 111 1.70 6.55 1.83
C MET A 111 0.86 7.81 1.57
N ASN A 112 1.19 8.59 0.55
CA ASN A 112 0.45 9.79 0.21
C ASN A 112 -0.73 9.55 -0.74
N TYR A 113 -0.75 8.44 -1.49
CA TYR A 113 -1.74 8.23 -2.55
C TYR A 113 -2.48 6.89 -2.48
N ALA A 114 -2.19 6.00 -1.52
CA ALA A 114 -2.95 4.76 -1.36
C ALA A 114 -4.43 5.04 -1.11
N TYR A 115 -5.31 4.32 -1.81
CA TYR A 115 -6.74 4.43 -1.60
C TYR A 115 -7.14 3.80 -0.26
N LEU A 116 -7.78 4.58 0.58
CA LEU A 116 -8.20 4.23 1.94
C LEU A 116 -9.72 4.38 2.13
N GLY A 117 -10.50 4.13 1.08
CA GLY A 117 -11.95 4.06 1.15
C GLY A 117 -12.66 5.35 0.82
N ASN A 118 -13.92 5.40 1.22
CA ASN A 118 -14.79 6.55 0.98
C ASN A 118 -15.46 6.96 2.29
N ASN A 119 -15.45 8.25 2.60
CA ASN A 119 -16.15 8.80 3.76
C ASN A 119 -17.14 9.88 3.28
N ASN A 120 -18.43 9.62 3.50
CA ASN A 120 -19.52 10.53 3.11
C ASN A 120 -19.50 10.95 1.62
N GLY A 121 -19.22 10.00 0.72
CA GLY A 121 -19.19 10.26 -0.72
C GLY A 121 -17.84 10.76 -1.24
N LEU A 122 -16.89 11.08 -0.37
CA LEU A 122 -15.54 11.53 -0.75
C LEU A 122 -14.55 10.36 -0.72
N GLU A 123 -13.86 10.11 -1.82
CA GLU A 123 -12.76 9.14 -1.87
C GLU A 123 -11.56 9.67 -1.09
N ILE A 124 -11.00 8.80 -0.25
CA ILE A 124 -9.88 9.12 0.63
C ILE A 124 -8.61 8.46 0.09
N TYR A 125 -7.64 9.28 -0.25
CA TYR A 125 -6.32 8.84 -0.70
C TYR A 125 -5.24 9.38 0.23
N GLY A 126 -4.34 8.50 0.66
CA GLY A 126 -3.21 8.81 1.53
C GLY A 126 -3.53 8.79 3.02
N PHE A 127 -2.51 8.43 3.78
CA PHE A 127 -2.64 8.21 5.24
C PHE A 127 -2.95 9.48 6.01
N GLU A 128 -2.41 10.64 5.62
CA GLU A 128 -2.71 11.92 6.28
C GLU A 128 -4.19 12.31 6.12
N LYS A 129 -4.74 12.18 4.90
CA LYS A 129 -6.16 12.46 4.65
C LYS A 129 -7.05 11.45 5.35
N ALA A 130 -6.67 10.18 5.38
CA ALA A 130 -7.39 9.13 6.10
C ALA A 130 -7.40 9.40 7.61
N SER A 131 -6.27 9.77 8.19
CA SER A 131 -6.14 10.14 9.60
C SER A 131 -7.08 11.28 9.96
N LYS A 132 -7.05 12.36 9.21
CA LYS A 132 -7.95 13.51 9.42
C LYS A 132 -9.42 13.17 9.21
N SER A 133 -9.72 12.36 8.18
CA SER A 133 -11.11 12.00 7.86
C SER A 133 -11.74 11.10 8.90
N TYR A 134 -11.03 10.06 9.33
CA TYR A 134 -11.57 9.01 10.20
C TYR A 134 -11.36 9.28 11.68
N PHE A 135 -10.21 9.84 12.06
CA PHE A 135 -9.83 10.04 13.47
C PHE A 135 -9.76 11.50 13.90
N LYS A 136 -9.94 12.47 12.98
CA LYS A 136 -9.89 13.91 13.27
C LYS A 136 -8.53 14.37 13.83
N LYS A 137 -7.45 13.69 13.45
CA LYS A 137 -6.08 13.96 13.91
C LYS A 137 -5.11 14.00 12.73
N PRO A 138 -3.96 14.69 12.84
CA PRO A 138 -2.86 14.51 11.92
C PRO A 138 -2.26 13.10 12.06
N PHE A 139 -1.61 12.62 11.01
CA PHE A 139 -1.01 11.27 10.94
C PHE A 139 -0.04 10.97 12.09
N ASP A 140 0.80 11.94 12.44
CA ASP A 140 1.81 11.77 13.50
C ASP A 140 1.19 11.61 14.90
N SER A 141 -0.05 12.03 15.09
CA SER A 141 -0.78 11.91 16.36
C SER A 141 -1.64 10.66 16.47
N LEU A 142 -1.58 9.76 15.48
CA LEU A 142 -2.29 8.49 15.54
C LEU A 142 -1.68 7.57 16.61
N THR A 143 -2.55 6.97 17.42
CA THR A 143 -2.17 5.83 18.25
C THR A 143 -1.82 4.63 17.39
N ASN A 144 -1.09 3.66 17.93
CA ASN A 144 -0.76 2.42 17.20
C ASN A 144 -2.02 1.69 16.70
N ASN A 145 -3.11 1.68 17.49
CA ASN A 145 -4.35 1.02 17.08
C ASN A 145 -5.01 1.75 15.89
N GLU A 146 -5.04 3.07 15.90
CA GLU A 146 -5.60 3.87 14.80
C GLU A 146 -4.76 3.71 13.53
N TYR A 147 -3.44 3.67 13.66
CA TYR A 147 -2.56 3.40 12.53
C TYR A 147 -2.77 2.00 11.94
N LEU A 148 -2.82 0.96 12.79
CA LEU A 148 -3.12 -0.41 12.37
C LEU A 148 -4.51 -0.52 11.73
N SER A 149 -5.48 0.28 12.18
CA SER A 149 -6.82 0.34 11.57
C SER A 149 -6.77 0.87 10.13
N LEU A 150 -5.90 1.84 9.82
CA LEU A 150 -5.68 2.29 8.45
C LEU A 150 -4.98 1.23 7.60
N ILE A 151 -3.97 0.54 8.15
CA ILE A 151 -3.32 -0.58 7.47
C ILE A 151 -4.34 -1.70 7.18
N ALA A 152 -5.21 -2.01 8.13
CA ALA A 152 -6.25 -3.02 7.95
C ALA A 152 -7.19 -2.72 6.78
N MET A 153 -7.38 -1.45 6.42
CA MET A 153 -8.20 -1.04 5.27
C MET A 153 -7.51 -1.28 3.91
N LEU A 154 -6.18 -1.33 3.83
CA LEU A 154 -5.46 -1.34 2.55
C LEU A 154 -5.85 -2.50 1.63
N ILE A 155 -6.13 -3.67 2.19
CA ILE A 155 -6.51 -4.85 1.42
C ILE A 155 -7.87 -4.70 0.74
N SER A 156 -8.87 -4.17 1.47
CA SER A 156 -10.23 -3.94 0.99
C SER A 156 -10.88 -2.79 1.79
N PRO A 157 -10.66 -1.52 1.37
CA PRO A 157 -11.06 -0.36 2.16
C PRO A 157 -12.56 -0.28 2.45
N ASN A 158 -13.39 -0.84 1.59
CA ASN A 158 -14.84 -0.87 1.80
C ASN A 158 -15.26 -1.97 2.77
N GLU A 159 -14.56 -3.09 2.80
CA GLU A 159 -14.87 -4.23 3.67
C GLU A 159 -14.35 -4.04 5.08
N PHE A 160 -13.13 -3.52 5.22
CA PHE A 160 -12.49 -3.24 6.51
C PHE A 160 -12.58 -1.76 6.90
N HIS A 161 -13.68 -1.10 6.53
CA HIS A 161 -13.84 0.33 6.77
C HIS A 161 -13.93 0.64 8.26
N VAL A 162 -13.04 1.48 8.77
CA VAL A 162 -12.86 1.76 10.21
C VAL A 162 -14.11 2.28 10.92
N ILE A 163 -15.04 2.93 10.21
CA ILE A 163 -16.30 3.44 10.77
C ILE A 163 -17.46 2.47 10.45
N ARG A 164 -17.66 2.11 9.17
CA ARG A 164 -18.83 1.34 8.71
C ARG A 164 -18.78 -0.14 9.07
N HIS A 165 -17.58 -0.68 9.19
CA HIS A 165 -17.31 -2.10 9.49
C HIS A 165 -16.22 -2.20 10.58
N SER A 166 -16.43 -1.46 11.68
CA SER A 166 -15.46 -1.33 12.77
C SER A 166 -15.11 -2.67 13.42
N ASP A 167 -16.07 -3.57 13.52
CA ASP A 167 -15.89 -4.93 14.03
C ASP A 167 -14.92 -5.75 13.17
N LYS A 168 -15.12 -5.77 11.86
CA LYS A 168 -14.20 -6.43 10.91
C LYS A 168 -12.82 -5.78 10.91
N ASN A 169 -12.77 -4.44 10.97
CA ASN A 169 -11.51 -3.71 11.05
C ASN A 169 -10.75 -4.07 12.31
N MET A 170 -11.40 -4.04 13.49
CA MET A 170 -10.77 -4.39 14.76
C MET A 170 -10.30 -5.85 14.80
N GLU A 171 -11.06 -6.78 14.24
CA GLU A 171 -10.64 -8.18 14.12
C GLU A 171 -9.40 -8.31 13.27
N ARG A 172 -9.31 -7.62 12.12
CA ARG A 172 -8.11 -7.62 11.29
C ARG A 172 -6.92 -6.94 12.01
N VAL A 173 -7.15 -5.87 12.75
CA VAL A 173 -6.11 -5.25 13.61
C VAL A 173 -5.57 -6.25 14.63
N ARG A 174 -6.43 -7.08 15.24
CA ARG A 174 -6.00 -8.14 16.17
C ARG A 174 -5.08 -9.15 15.47
N ARG A 175 -5.46 -9.60 14.26
CA ARG A 175 -4.64 -10.52 13.45
C ARG A 175 -3.30 -9.90 13.05
N ILE A 176 -3.28 -8.64 12.64
CA ILE A 176 -2.05 -7.89 12.36
C ILE A 176 -1.14 -7.84 13.60
N LYS A 177 -1.69 -7.55 14.77
CA LYS A 177 -0.92 -7.57 16.02
C LYS A 177 -0.31 -8.95 16.33
N ASN A 178 -1.07 -10.01 16.13
CA ASN A 178 -0.58 -11.37 16.32
C ASN A 178 0.55 -11.70 15.35
N LEU A 179 0.43 -11.28 14.07
CA LEU A 179 1.50 -11.38 13.07
C LEU A 179 2.77 -10.67 13.56
N LEU A 180 2.65 -9.39 13.92
CA LEU A 180 3.78 -8.55 14.33
C LEU A 180 4.46 -9.06 15.62
N GLN A 181 3.71 -9.72 16.50
CA GLN A 181 4.21 -10.32 17.74
C GLN A 181 4.73 -11.76 17.58
N GLY A 182 4.67 -12.31 16.36
CA GLY A 182 5.05 -13.70 16.11
C GLY A 182 4.14 -14.75 16.75
N LYS A 183 2.92 -14.36 17.19
CA LYS A 183 1.93 -15.26 17.81
C LYS A 183 1.10 -16.04 16.80
N GLY A 184 1.18 -15.68 15.54
CA GLY A 184 0.54 -16.34 14.43
C GLY A 184 1.33 -16.08 13.15
N LYS A 185 1.06 -16.87 12.12
CA LYS A 185 1.64 -16.70 10.79
C LYS A 185 0.58 -16.99 9.73
N PRO A 186 0.62 -16.31 8.58
CA PRO A 186 -0.30 -16.59 7.50
C PRO A 186 -0.23 -18.07 7.06
N LEU A 187 -1.37 -18.67 6.72
CA LEU A 187 -1.47 -20.07 6.31
C LEU A 187 -0.73 -20.36 5.00
N ASN A 188 -0.78 -19.41 4.08
CA ASN A 188 -0.13 -19.45 2.79
C ASN A 188 -0.14 -18.05 2.14
N TRP A 189 0.38 -17.91 0.93
CA TRP A 189 0.42 -16.64 0.20
C TRP A 189 -0.95 -16.03 -0.13
N LYS A 190 -2.04 -16.83 -0.14
CA LYS A 190 -3.42 -16.35 -0.36
C LYS A 190 -4.11 -15.86 0.91
N ASP A 191 -3.52 -16.12 2.06
CA ASP A 191 -4.09 -15.72 3.36
C ASP A 191 -3.88 -14.21 3.62
N VAL A 192 -4.34 -13.40 2.68
CA VAL A 192 -4.23 -11.94 2.76
C VAL A 192 -5.04 -11.33 3.91
N GLU A 193 -6.02 -12.05 4.43
CA GLU A 193 -6.80 -11.64 5.60
C GLU A 193 -6.15 -12.04 6.94
N LEU A 194 -5.02 -12.73 6.89
CA LEU A 194 -4.27 -13.20 8.06
C LEU A 194 -5.11 -14.13 8.96
N GLU A 195 -5.86 -15.05 8.35
CA GLU A 195 -6.68 -16.05 9.06
C GLU A 195 -5.82 -16.95 9.97
N GLY A 196 -4.59 -17.25 9.55
CA GLY A 196 -3.62 -17.98 10.35
C GLY A 196 -3.08 -17.23 11.57
N CYS A 197 -3.46 -15.96 11.74
CA CYS A 197 -3.08 -15.09 12.84
C CYS A 197 -4.22 -14.83 13.83
N LYS A 198 -5.28 -15.65 13.80
CA LYS A 198 -6.44 -15.55 14.71
C LYS A 198 -6.08 -15.79 16.18
#